data_cc5e748299bbacf25ea57bcbb1bae6e6
#
_entry.id   cc5e748299bbacf25ea57bcbb1bae6e6
#
_cell.length_a   1.000
_cell.length_b   1.000
_cell.length_c   1.000
_cell.angle_alpha   90.00
_cell.angle_beta   90.00
_cell.angle_gamma   90.00
#
_symmetry.space_group_name_H-M   'P 1'
#
loop_
_entity.id
_entity.type
_entity.pdbx_description
1 polymer ?
#
loop_
_entity_poly.entity_id
_entity_poly.type
_entity_poly.pdbx_seq_one_letter_code
_entity_poly.pdbx_strand_id
1 'polypeptide(L)'
;MANPRIAKTKNLIKDIIVEKSTSPKAKITDVEKAYIEYQTAISIDVNYPLKNLKFMPASIPLKSLDGLQRPIITAHGNTLAKSMKTMGNIRPVIVVKLKEKGNRWGYYVLDGQHNYTALLSLKAEEIPVVEVGVKNTANLVQTIALLNSSSKSWSLKDYVHAWSNIHSDYSLLKRLYDKYDIELSIVAAVCTGANLGNSTPATRLIKSGEFRILNLSESEQKLSDVNEILNELPRMDRAANRYFILSLISVFNEILYGRTEHKKLLNYVKNNREILKFALNNVNQLKEYLLQAFN
;
A
#
# COMPACT_ATOMS: atom_id res chain seq x y z
N MET A 1 31.83 20.69 6.33
CA MET A 1 31.96 19.22 6.41
C MET A 1 30.64 18.57 5.95
N ALA A 2 30.68 17.71 4.93
CA ALA A 2 29.49 17.10 4.39
C ALA A 2 28.92 16.04 5.36
N ASN A 3 27.62 16.03 5.56
CA ASN A 3 26.94 15.10 6.46
C ASN A 3 27.14 13.64 5.99
N PRO A 4 27.74 12.75 6.81
CA PRO A 4 28.09 11.38 6.41
C PRO A 4 26.88 10.51 6.04
N ARG A 5 25.66 10.85 6.48
CA ARG A 5 24.42 10.17 6.07
C ARG A 5 24.06 10.45 4.61
N ILE A 6 24.28 11.67 4.14
CA ILE A 6 23.99 12.06 2.73
C ILE A 6 24.99 11.39 1.77
N ALA A 7 26.25 11.25 2.17
CA ALA A 7 27.25 10.54 1.38
C ALA A 7 26.92 9.04 1.24
N LYS A 8 26.44 8.40 2.32
CA LYS A 8 26.04 6.99 2.30
C LYS A 8 24.84 6.69 1.42
N THR A 9 23.86 7.60 1.40
CA THR A 9 22.67 7.49 0.54
C THR A 9 23.00 7.71 -0.93
N LYS A 10 23.90 8.68 -1.25
CA LYS A 10 24.37 8.91 -2.61
C LYS A 10 25.17 7.73 -3.16
N ASN A 11 25.97 7.05 -2.35
CA ASN A 11 26.69 5.85 -2.76
C ASN A 11 25.75 4.66 -2.98
N LEU A 12 24.75 4.46 -2.09
CA LEU A 12 23.75 3.40 -2.27
C LEU A 12 22.96 3.56 -3.56
N ILE A 13 22.61 4.79 -3.93
CA ILE A 13 21.91 5.09 -5.21
C ILE A 13 22.83 4.87 -6.39
N LYS A 14 24.12 5.23 -6.31
CA LYS A 14 25.11 4.94 -7.34
C LYS A 14 25.30 3.43 -7.56
N ASP A 15 25.38 2.67 -6.49
CA ASP A 15 25.56 1.22 -6.56
C ASP A 15 24.34 0.53 -7.21
N ILE A 16 23.13 0.97 -6.89
CA ILE A 16 21.89 0.49 -7.52
C ILE A 16 21.85 0.85 -9.02
N ILE A 17 22.34 2.03 -9.40
CA ILE A 17 22.39 2.47 -10.81
C ILE A 17 23.48 1.69 -11.57
N VAL A 18 24.63 1.40 -10.96
CA VAL A 18 25.73 0.66 -11.59
C VAL A 18 25.38 -0.82 -11.77
N GLU A 19 24.75 -1.48 -10.78
CA GLU A 19 24.31 -2.87 -10.93
C GLU A 19 23.26 -3.05 -12.04
N LYS A 20 22.40 -2.04 -12.26
CA LYS A 20 21.41 -2.08 -13.35
C LYS A 20 21.97 -1.69 -14.73
N SER A 21 23.09 -1.00 -14.79
CA SER A 21 23.73 -0.59 -16.06
C SER A 21 24.53 -1.68 -16.78
N THR A 22 24.82 -2.79 -16.10
CA THR A 22 25.54 -3.94 -16.69
C THR A 22 24.63 -4.95 -17.39
N SER A 23 23.32 -4.77 -17.37
CA SER A 23 22.37 -5.55 -18.16
C SER A 23 22.16 -4.91 -19.55
N PRO A 24 22.27 -5.65 -20.66
CA PRO A 24 22.18 -5.07 -21.99
C PRO A 24 20.77 -4.50 -22.23
N LYS A 25 20.67 -3.18 -22.36
CA LYS A 25 19.50 -2.43 -22.88
C LYS A 25 18.18 -2.50 -22.10
N ALA A 26 18.20 -2.40 -20.79
CA ALA A 26 17.01 -1.97 -20.09
C ALA A 26 16.78 -0.47 -20.41
N LYS A 27 15.77 -0.14 -21.19
CA LYS A 27 15.29 1.25 -21.31
C LYS A 27 14.91 1.70 -19.92
N ILE A 28 15.53 2.80 -19.42
CA ILE A 28 15.08 3.46 -18.21
C ILE A 28 13.61 3.78 -18.43
N THR A 29 12.73 3.21 -17.60
CA THR A 29 11.29 3.43 -17.74
C THR A 29 10.99 4.89 -17.50
N ASP A 30 9.90 5.40 -18.08
CA ASP A 30 9.47 6.81 -17.84
C ASP A 30 9.29 7.10 -16.36
N VAL A 31 9.00 6.06 -15.55
CA VAL A 31 8.90 6.11 -14.09
C VAL A 31 10.28 6.33 -13.43
N GLU A 32 11.33 5.68 -13.92
CA GLU A 32 12.70 5.87 -13.41
C GLU A 32 13.22 7.25 -13.79
N LYS A 33 12.93 7.73 -14.99
CA LYS A 33 13.25 9.09 -15.43
C LYS A 33 12.49 10.13 -14.60
N ALA A 34 11.20 9.94 -14.39
CA ALA A 34 10.39 10.83 -13.57
C ALA A 34 10.87 10.85 -12.12
N TYR A 35 11.32 9.72 -11.56
CA TYR A 35 11.91 9.64 -10.23
C TYR A 35 13.24 10.37 -10.11
N ILE A 36 14.14 10.22 -11.10
CA ILE A 36 15.44 10.91 -11.14
C ILE A 36 15.22 12.43 -11.31
N GLU A 37 14.33 12.84 -12.19
CA GLU A 37 13.99 14.24 -12.41
C GLU A 37 13.27 14.85 -11.21
N TYR A 38 12.44 14.06 -10.50
CA TYR A 38 11.80 14.46 -9.25
C TYR A 38 12.83 14.63 -8.13
N GLN A 39 13.76 13.71 -7.96
CA GLN A 39 14.87 13.83 -6.98
C GLN A 39 15.73 15.07 -7.29
N THR A 40 15.94 15.39 -8.56
CA THR A 40 16.70 16.57 -8.97
C THR A 40 15.90 17.85 -8.74
N ALA A 41 14.58 17.82 -8.96
CA ALA A 41 13.68 18.97 -8.74
C ALA A 41 13.41 19.23 -7.24
N ILE A 42 13.45 18.19 -6.41
CA ILE A 42 13.37 18.25 -4.93
C ILE A 42 14.76 18.23 -4.29
N SER A 43 15.83 18.50 -5.00
CA SER A 43 17.07 18.84 -4.32
C SER A 43 16.83 20.14 -3.53
N ILE A 44 16.07 19.99 -2.46
CA ILE A 44 15.80 20.99 -1.46
C ILE A 44 17.18 21.33 -0.93
N ASP A 45 17.63 22.52 -1.21
CA ASP A 45 18.77 23.08 -0.50
C ASP A 45 18.43 22.95 0.99
N VAL A 46 19.15 22.10 1.68
CA VAL A 46 18.89 21.77 3.11
C VAL A 46 18.89 23.05 3.97
N ASN A 47 19.51 24.13 3.45
CA ASN A 47 19.55 25.43 4.08
C ASN A 47 18.27 26.26 3.87
N TYR A 48 17.38 25.85 2.94
CA TYR A 48 16.12 26.53 2.67
C TYR A 48 14.95 25.53 2.57
N PRO A 49 14.63 24.79 3.63
CA PRO A 49 13.61 23.74 3.61
C PRO A 49 12.19 24.24 3.29
N LEU A 50 11.99 25.56 3.31
CA LEU A 50 10.68 26.19 3.10
C LEU A 50 10.71 27.23 1.95
N LYS A 51 11.59 27.11 0.99
CA LYS A 51 11.73 28.05 -0.14
C LYS A 51 10.40 28.28 -0.91
N ASN A 52 9.52 27.27 -0.95
CA ASN A 52 8.22 27.31 -1.61
C ASN A 52 7.06 27.49 -0.62
N LEU A 53 7.34 27.90 0.63
CA LEU A 53 6.29 28.21 1.59
C LEU A 53 5.54 29.47 1.15
N LYS A 54 4.22 29.35 1.09
CA LYS A 54 3.30 30.45 0.77
C LYS A 54 2.18 30.47 1.79
N PHE A 55 1.60 31.62 2.02
CA PHE A 55 0.36 31.74 2.78
C PHE A 55 -0.77 31.97 1.77
N MET A 56 -1.70 31.03 1.73
CA MET A 56 -2.85 31.11 0.83
C MET A 56 -4.09 31.52 1.62
N PRO A 57 -4.90 32.49 1.09
CA PRO A 57 -6.19 32.81 1.71
C PRO A 57 -7.04 31.54 1.86
N ALA A 58 -7.63 31.36 3.04
CA ALA A 58 -8.50 30.19 3.32
C ALA A 58 -9.77 30.17 2.43
N SER A 59 -10.10 31.29 1.80
CA SER A 59 -11.16 31.39 0.80
C SER A 59 -10.85 30.64 -0.50
N ILE A 60 -9.57 30.31 -0.76
CA ILE A 60 -9.17 29.47 -1.88
C ILE A 60 -9.29 28.01 -1.46
N PRO A 61 -10.25 27.22 -2.00
CA PRO A 61 -10.45 25.86 -1.56
C PRO A 61 -9.29 24.97 -2.00
N LEU A 62 -8.71 24.25 -1.03
CA LEU A 62 -7.79 23.16 -1.32
C LEU A 62 -8.61 21.86 -1.45
N LYS A 63 -8.53 21.22 -2.62
CA LYS A 63 -9.32 20.04 -2.96
C LYS A 63 -8.62 18.76 -2.53
N SER A 64 -9.40 17.72 -2.22
CA SER A 64 -8.89 16.37 -2.05
C SER A 64 -8.60 15.72 -3.41
N LEU A 65 -7.66 14.79 -3.42
CA LEU A 65 -7.42 13.88 -4.55
C LEU A 65 -8.22 12.60 -4.29
N ASP A 66 -9.46 12.58 -4.73
CA ASP A 66 -10.36 11.45 -4.51
C ASP A 66 -9.77 10.15 -5.07
N GLY A 67 -9.85 9.10 -4.27
CA GLY A 67 -9.30 7.80 -4.61
C GLY A 67 -7.77 7.65 -4.40
N LEU A 68 -7.02 8.73 -4.22
CA LEU A 68 -5.56 8.70 -4.00
C LEU A 68 -5.15 8.93 -2.55
N GLN A 69 -6.07 9.40 -1.72
CA GLN A 69 -5.79 9.76 -0.33
C GLN A 69 -6.64 8.96 0.64
N ARG A 70 -6.15 8.86 1.88
CA ARG A 70 -6.90 8.24 2.97
C ARG A 70 -8.09 9.12 3.37
N PRO A 71 -9.20 8.52 3.84
CA PRO A 71 -10.30 9.29 4.42
C PRO A 71 -9.85 10.17 5.57
N ILE A 72 -10.45 11.36 5.68
CA ILE A 72 -10.20 12.26 6.79
C ILE A 72 -10.83 11.70 8.06
N ILE A 73 -10.00 11.50 9.09
CA ILE A 73 -10.46 11.05 10.41
C ILE A 73 -10.77 12.27 11.27
N THR A 74 -12.04 12.54 11.49
CA THR A 74 -12.52 13.73 12.23
C THR A 74 -11.91 13.82 13.63
N ALA A 75 -11.83 12.72 14.38
CA ALA A 75 -11.20 12.70 15.70
C ALA A 75 -9.74 13.17 15.69
N HIS A 76 -8.98 12.77 14.65
CA HIS A 76 -7.60 13.20 14.49
C HIS A 76 -7.52 14.71 14.15
N GLY A 77 -8.39 15.20 13.28
CA GLY A 77 -8.49 16.63 12.95
C GLY A 77 -8.79 17.48 14.19
N ASN A 78 -9.72 17.03 15.04
CA ASN A 78 -10.07 17.71 16.31
C ASN A 78 -8.90 17.75 17.30
N THR A 79 -8.11 16.66 17.39
CA THR A 79 -6.91 16.62 18.25
C THR A 79 -5.86 17.60 17.75
N LEU A 80 -5.63 17.66 16.42
CA LEU A 80 -4.73 18.62 15.82
C LEU A 80 -5.20 20.07 16.07
N ALA A 81 -6.48 20.36 15.90
CA ALA A 81 -7.01 21.69 16.16
C ALA A 81 -6.78 22.13 17.62
N LYS A 82 -6.94 21.23 18.62
CA LYS A 82 -6.59 21.52 20.00
C LYS A 82 -5.10 21.84 20.17
N SER A 83 -4.24 21.03 19.59
CA SER A 83 -2.79 21.25 19.62
C SER A 83 -2.39 22.58 18.96
N MET A 84 -3.00 22.92 17.82
CA MET A 84 -2.73 24.17 17.10
C MET A 84 -3.14 25.42 17.91
N LYS A 85 -4.21 25.33 18.70
CA LYS A 85 -4.60 26.42 19.61
C LYS A 85 -3.52 26.75 20.66
N THR A 86 -2.78 25.74 21.08
CA THR A 86 -1.77 25.88 22.15
C THR A 86 -0.39 26.22 21.57
N MET A 87 0.02 25.58 20.49
CA MET A 87 1.38 25.64 19.94
C MET A 87 1.48 26.36 18.60
N GLY A 88 0.36 26.75 17.99
CA GLY A 88 0.31 27.24 16.61
C GLY A 88 0.40 26.10 15.59
N ASN A 89 0.28 26.45 14.31
CA ASN A 89 0.46 25.49 13.22
C ASN A 89 1.94 25.42 12.83
N ILE A 90 2.57 24.28 13.09
CA ILE A 90 3.99 24.04 12.83
C ILE A 90 4.25 23.25 11.53
N ARG A 91 3.21 22.81 10.80
CA ARG A 91 3.34 22.04 9.56
C ARG A 91 2.53 22.68 8.42
N PRO A 92 3.16 23.05 7.32
CA PRO A 92 2.43 23.50 6.15
C PRO A 92 1.66 22.35 5.50
N VAL A 93 0.62 22.69 4.75
CA VAL A 93 -0.09 21.76 3.87
C VAL A 93 0.68 21.64 2.57
N ILE A 94 1.00 20.44 2.11
CA ILE A 94 1.68 20.24 0.85
C ILE A 94 0.64 20.13 -0.25
N VAL A 95 0.77 20.99 -1.27
CA VAL A 95 -0.22 21.10 -2.34
C VAL A 95 0.43 20.99 -3.71
N VAL A 96 -0.37 20.56 -4.69
CA VAL A 96 -0.05 20.62 -6.11
C VAL A 96 -1.07 21.44 -6.84
N LYS A 97 -0.63 22.16 -7.88
CA LYS A 97 -1.50 22.92 -8.77
C LYS A 97 -1.76 22.07 -10.01
N LEU A 98 -3.02 21.70 -10.24
CA LEU A 98 -3.43 20.87 -11.37
C LEU A 98 -4.41 21.63 -12.27
N LYS A 99 -4.34 21.32 -13.57
CA LYS A 99 -5.25 21.87 -14.55
C LYS A 99 -6.57 21.08 -14.55
N GLU A 100 -7.67 21.78 -14.39
CA GLU A 100 -9.02 21.22 -14.36
C GLU A 100 -9.70 21.36 -15.73
N LYS A 101 -10.87 20.71 -15.87
CA LYS A 101 -11.75 20.91 -17.04
C LYS A 101 -12.07 22.39 -17.19
N GLY A 102 -12.02 22.90 -18.43
CA GLY A 102 -12.26 24.33 -18.70
C GLY A 102 -11.06 25.24 -18.46
N ASN A 103 -9.84 24.72 -18.52
CA ASN A 103 -8.58 25.48 -18.46
C ASN A 103 -8.33 26.22 -17.14
N ARG A 104 -9.07 25.92 -16.09
CA ARG A 104 -8.88 26.49 -14.75
C ARG A 104 -7.82 25.72 -13.99
N TRP A 105 -7.19 26.36 -13.03
CA TRP A 105 -6.23 25.75 -12.14
C TRP A 105 -6.86 25.53 -10.77
N GLY A 106 -6.71 24.32 -10.20
CA GLY A 106 -7.10 23.98 -8.85
C GLY A 106 -5.88 23.61 -8.01
N TYR A 107 -5.97 23.85 -6.70
CA TYR A 107 -4.99 23.39 -5.74
C TYR A 107 -5.48 22.13 -5.05
N TYR A 108 -4.64 21.10 -5.02
CA TYR A 108 -4.96 19.79 -4.45
C TYR A 108 -3.98 19.45 -3.34
N VAL A 109 -4.50 19.00 -2.22
CA VAL A 109 -3.68 18.59 -1.08
C VAL A 109 -2.97 17.28 -1.40
N LEU A 110 -1.67 17.22 -1.23
CA LEU A 110 -0.87 15.99 -1.31
C LEU A 110 -0.61 15.38 0.09
N ASP A 111 -0.32 16.23 1.06
CA ASP A 111 -0.18 15.85 2.46
C ASP A 111 -0.69 16.98 3.38
N GLY A 112 -1.07 16.62 4.60
CA GLY A 112 -1.57 17.59 5.58
C GLY A 112 -3.09 17.82 5.52
N GLN A 113 -3.90 16.90 4.97
CA GLN A 113 -5.37 17.00 4.95
C GLN A 113 -5.96 17.27 6.34
N HIS A 114 -5.49 16.55 7.36
CA HIS A 114 -5.96 16.77 8.72
C HIS A 114 -5.54 18.15 9.26
N ASN A 115 -4.35 18.64 8.89
CA ASN A 115 -3.91 20.00 9.24
C ASN A 115 -4.82 21.04 8.56
N TYR A 116 -5.11 20.87 7.28
CA TYR A 116 -6.01 21.75 6.52
C TYR A 116 -7.40 21.78 7.16
N THR A 117 -7.98 20.61 7.47
CA THR A 117 -9.30 20.51 8.13
C THR A 117 -9.28 21.18 9.51
N ALA A 118 -8.20 20.98 10.27
CA ALA A 118 -8.04 21.61 11.58
C ALA A 118 -7.97 23.15 11.47
N LEU A 119 -7.19 23.68 10.52
CA LEU A 119 -7.08 25.12 10.27
C LEU A 119 -8.43 25.72 9.87
N LEU A 120 -9.18 25.08 8.98
CA LEU A 120 -10.54 25.51 8.63
C LEU A 120 -11.49 25.53 9.85
N SER A 121 -11.42 24.49 10.71
CA SER A 121 -12.23 24.45 11.92
C SER A 121 -11.88 25.54 12.94
N LEU A 122 -10.64 26.02 12.89
CA LEU A 122 -10.15 27.15 13.69
C LEU A 122 -10.43 28.51 13.06
N LYS A 123 -11.07 28.55 11.90
CA LYS A 123 -11.35 29.77 11.12
C LYS A 123 -10.07 30.55 10.78
N ALA A 124 -8.99 29.85 10.45
CA ALA A 124 -7.77 30.48 9.99
C ALA A 124 -8.05 31.31 8.72
N GLU A 125 -7.53 32.53 8.66
CA GLU A 125 -7.67 33.42 7.50
C GLU A 125 -6.73 32.98 6.36
N GLU A 126 -5.56 32.44 6.72
CA GLU A 126 -4.53 31.98 5.81
C GLU A 126 -4.09 30.56 6.13
N ILE A 127 -3.79 29.81 5.11
CA ILE A 127 -3.28 28.44 5.18
C ILE A 127 -1.83 28.42 4.71
N PRO A 128 -0.87 28.02 5.55
CA PRO A 128 0.51 27.83 5.11
C PRO A 128 0.61 26.62 4.20
N VAL A 129 1.06 26.81 2.98
CA VAL A 129 1.19 25.76 1.98
C VAL A 129 2.60 25.70 1.40
N VAL A 130 3.03 24.49 1.04
CA VAL A 130 4.20 24.27 0.19
C VAL A 130 3.71 23.70 -1.14
N GLU A 131 3.91 24.46 -2.23
CA GLU A 131 3.54 24.02 -3.57
C GLU A 131 4.65 23.17 -4.17
N VAL A 132 4.29 21.96 -4.64
CA VAL A 132 5.21 21.04 -5.32
C VAL A 132 4.78 20.83 -6.76
N GLY A 133 5.77 20.73 -7.67
CA GLY A 133 5.54 20.44 -9.07
C GLY A 133 5.35 18.96 -9.31
N VAL A 134 4.42 18.58 -10.19
CA VAL A 134 4.18 17.19 -10.63
C VAL A 134 4.06 17.17 -12.14
N LYS A 135 4.72 16.20 -12.78
CA LYS A 135 4.77 16.12 -14.25
C LYS A 135 3.63 15.30 -14.85
N ASN A 136 3.20 14.24 -14.15
CA ASN A 136 2.13 13.34 -14.60
C ASN A 136 1.47 12.61 -13.42
N THR A 137 0.42 11.81 -13.69
CA THR A 137 -0.34 11.09 -12.66
C THR A 137 0.48 10.07 -11.89
N ALA A 138 1.38 9.34 -12.54
CA ALA A 138 2.24 8.37 -11.87
C ALA A 138 3.20 9.07 -10.89
N ASN A 139 3.79 10.19 -11.30
CA ASN A 139 4.63 11.04 -10.47
C ASN A 139 3.84 11.62 -9.28
N LEU A 140 2.58 11.99 -9.48
CA LEU A 140 1.68 12.44 -8.42
C LEU A 140 1.49 11.36 -7.34
N VAL A 141 1.17 10.12 -7.73
CA VAL A 141 0.99 9.00 -6.79
C VAL A 141 2.29 8.67 -6.06
N GLN A 142 3.43 8.67 -6.76
CA GLN A 142 4.74 8.48 -6.12
C GLN A 142 5.03 9.57 -5.09
N THR A 143 4.74 10.83 -5.43
CA THR A 143 4.93 11.96 -4.51
C THR A 143 4.11 11.77 -3.24
N ILE A 144 2.83 11.42 -3.36
CA ILE A 144 1.95 11.14 -2.22
C ILE A 144 2.52 9.99 -1.38
N ALA A 145 2.96 8.91 -2.01
CA ALA A 145 3.53 7.75 -1.32
C ALA A 145 4.81 8.13 -0.54
N LEU A 146 5.71 8.91 -1.13
CA LEU A 146 6.95 9.38 -0.49
C LEU A 146 6.67 10.30 0.70
N LEU A 147 5.77 11.28 0.54
CA LEU A 147 5.39 12.19 1.62
C LEU A 147 4.79 11.43 2.80
N ASN A 148 3.96 10.44 2.54
CA ASN A 148 3.34 9.63 3.59
C ASN A 148 4.28 8.59 4.22
N SER A 149 5.34 8.18 3.54
CA SER A 149 6.34 7.27 4.10
C SER A 149 7.18 7.91 5.21
N SER A 150 7.29 9.23 5.21
CA SER A 150 8.08 9.99 6.19
C SER A 150 7.31 10.37 7.45
N SER A 151 5.96 10.31 7.44
CA SER A 151 5.12 10.72 8.57
C SER A 151 4.51 9.53 9.33
N LYS A 152 3.45 8.96 8.84
CA LYS A 152 2.83 7.74 9.35
C LYS A 152 2.79 6.74 8.23
N SER A 153 3.43 5.59 8.43
CA SER A 153 3.51 4.56 7.40
C SER A 153 2.12 4.25 6.83
N TRP A 154 2.00 4.29 5.52
CA TRP A 154 0.81 3.79 4.85
C TRP A 154 0.62 2.31 5.19
N SER A 155 -0.62 1.94 5.47
CA SER A 155 -0.99 0.54 5.53
C SER A 155 -0.91 -0.06 4.11
N LEU A 156 -0.84 -1.39 4.02
CA LEU A 156 -0.83 -2.05 2.71
C LEU A 156 -2.10 -1.72 1.89
N LYS A 157 -3.24 -1.52 2.56
CA LYS A 157 -4.49 -1.09 1.93
C LYS A 157 -4.39 0.29 1.29
N ASP A 158 -3.71 1.23 1.94
CA ASP A 158 -3.52 2.60 1.41
C ASP A 158 -2.73 2.56 0.09
N TYR A 159 -1.67 1.73 0.03
CA TYR A 159 -0.91 1.52 -1.21
C TYR A 159 -1.76 0.90 -2.33
N VAL A 160 -2.51 -0.18 -2.02
CA VAL A 160 -3.39 -0.81 -3.00
C VAL A 160 -4.44 0.16 -3.50
N HIS A 161 -5.05 0.93 -2.61
CA HIS A 161 -6.04 1.94 -2.98
C HIS A 161 -5.45 3.00 -3.92
N ALA A 162 -4.29 3.55 -3.60
CA ALA A 162 -3.64 4.56 -4.42
C ALA A 162 -3.26 4.02 -5.82
N TRP A 163 -2.59 2.87 -5.86
CA TRP A 163 -2.14 2.27 -7.11
C TRP A 163 -3.30 1.72 -7.97
N SER A 164 -4.43 1.34 -7.39
CA SER A 164 -5.59 0.83 -8.13
C SER A 164 -6.19 1.83 -9.12
N ASN A 165 -5.93 3.11 -8.94
CA ASN A 165 -6.40 4.16 -9.86
C ASN A 165 -5.58 4.26 -11.16
N ILE A 166 -4.39 3.64 -11.20
CA ILE A 166 -3.47 3.74 -12.35
C ILE A 166 -2.98 2.39 -12.87
N HIS A 167 -3.19 1.31 -12.11
CA HIS A 167 -2.75 -0.04 -12.48
C HIS A 167 -3.87 -1.06 -12.33
N SER A 168 -4.21 -1.75 -13.41
CA SER A 168 -5.28 -2.77 -13.47
C SER A 168 -5.06 -3.91 -12.48
N ASP A 169 -3.82 -4.40 -12.29
CA ASP A 169 -3.51 -5.48 -11.35
C ASP A 169 -3.85 -5.10 -9.90
N TYR A 170 -3.69 -3.81 -9.53
CA TYR A 170 -4.09 -3.33 -8.21
C TYR A 170 -5.60 -3.19 -8.06
N SER A 171 -6.32 -2.82 -9.13
CA SER A 171 -7.78 -2.81 -9.15
C SER A 171 -8.33 -4.23 -8.97
N LEU A 172 -7.70 -5.22 -9.62
CA LEU A 172 -8.03 -6.63 -9.47
C LEU A 172 -7.70 -7.14 -8.07
N LEU A 173 -6.51 -6.82 -7.53
CA LEU A 173 -6.12 -7.16 -6.15
C LEU A 173 -7.10 -6.61 -5.13
N LYS A 174 -7.52 -5.34 -5.31
CA LYS A 174 -8.53 -4.70 -4.45
C LYS A 174 -9.85 -5.45 -4.52
N ARG A 175 -10.33 -5.78 -5.73
CA ARG A 175 -11.56 -6.56 -5.94
C ARG A 175 -11.48 -7.93 -5.23
N LEU A 176 -10.36 -8.65 -5.36
CA LEU A 176 -10.17 -9.94 -4.70
C LEU A 176 -10.18 -9.81 -3.18
N TYR A 177 -9.48 -8.82 -2.65
CA TYR A 177 -9.47 -8.54 -1.22
C TYR A 177 -10.85 -8.16 -0.67
N ASP A 178 -11.62 -7.33 -1.40
CA ASP A 178 -12.95 -6.92 -0.99
C ASP A 178 -13.98 -8.07 -1.10
N LYS A 179 -13.72 -9.05 -1.98
CA LYS A 179 -14.60 -10.22 -2.19
C LYS A 179 -14.42 -11.31 -1.14
N TYR A 180 -13.20 -11.52 -0.66
CA TYR A 180 -12.86 -12.59 0.27
C TYR A 180 -12.41 -12.01 1.60
N ASP A 181 -12.86 -12.58 2.73
CA ASP A 181 -12.42 -12.14 4.07
C ASP A 181 -11.04 -12.75 4.43
N ILE A 182 -10.08 -12.47 3.56
CA ILE A 182 -8.70 -12.96 3.66
C ILE A 182 -7.76 -11.76 3.78
N GLU A 183 -6.72 -11.88 4.61
CA GLU A 183 -5.74 -10.80 4.80
C GLU A 183 -5.08 -10.40 3.48
N LEU A 184 -5.02 -9.09 3.20
CA LEU A 184 -4.51 -8.54 1.92
C LEU A 184 -3.10 -9.04 1.56
N SER A 185 -2.23 -9.24 2.56
CA SER A 185 -0.88 -9.79 2.35
C SER A 185 -0.89 -11.22 1.81
N ILE A 186 -1.89 -12.01 2.22
CA ILE A 186 -2.08 -13.39 1.75
C ILE A 186 -2.67 -13.37 0.34
N VAL A 187 -3.70 -12.56 0.10
CA VAL A 187 -4.29 -12.42 -1.24
C VAL A 187 -3.21 -12.02 -2.25
N ALA A 188 -2.36 -11.06 -1.88
CA ALA A 188 -1.25 -10.63 -2.72
C ALA A 188 -0.22 -11.73 -2.98
N ALA A 189 0.10 -12.54 -1.96
CA ALA A 189 1.04 -13.65 -2.11
C ALA A 189 0.48 -14.75 -3.04
N VAL A 190 -0.80 -15.07 -2.95
CA VAL A 190 -1.48 -15.98 -3.90
C VAL A 190 -1.39 -15.45 -5.32
N CYS A 191 -1.68 -14.17 -5.53
CA CYS A 191 -1.65 -13.54 -6.85
C CYS A 191 -0.26 -13.50 -7.49
N THR A 192 0.80 -13.41 -6.69
CA THR A 192 2.19 -13.35 -7.18
C THR A 192 2.88 -14.72 -7.21
N GLY A 193 2.22 -15.80 -6.80
CA GLY A 193 2.86 -17.11 -6.63
C GLY A 193 4.01 -17.11 -5.61
N ALA A 194 4.10 -16.07 -4.78
CA ALA A 194 5.17 -15.94 -3.80
C ALA A 194 5.05 -17.02 -2.72
N ASN A 195 6.19 -17.53 -2.28
CA ASN A 195 6.23 -18.53 -1.21
C ASN A 195 5.68 -17.93 0.09
N LEU A 196 4.59 -18.50 0.60
CA LEU A 196 3.76 -17.92 1.67
C LEU A 196 4.43 -17.87 3.05
N GLY A 197 5.54 -18.59 3.23
CA GLY A 197 6.38 -18.45 4.43
C GLY A 197 6.97 -17.04 4.58
N ASN A 198 7.00 -16.27 3.49
CA ASN A 198 7.54 -14.92 3.43
C ASN A 198 6.59 -14.00 2.63
N SER A 199 5.58 -13.43 3.28
CA SER A 199 4.71 -12.41 2.66
C SER A 199 5.46 -11.11 2.30
N THR A 200 6.69 -10.97 2.74
CA THR A 200 7.57 -9.81 2.53
C THR A 200 7.78 -9.44 1.05
N PRO A 201 8.01 -10.38 0.10
CA PRO A 201 8.18 -10.03 -1.31
C PRO A 201 6.93 -9.40 -1.93
N ALA A 202 5.74 -10.00 -1.74
CA ALA A 202 4.49 -9.46 -2.28
C ALA A 202 4.16 -8.08 -1.69
N THR A 203 4.37 -7.91 -0.37
CA THR A 203 4.20 -6.62 0.31
C THR A 203 5.13 -5.54 -0.25
N ARG A 204 6.38 -5.88 -0.55
CA ARG A 204 7.33 -4.96 -1.16
C ARG A 204 6.89 -4.54 -2.56
N LEU A 205 6.47 -5.50 -3.40
CA LEU A 205 5.96 -5.22 -4.74
C LEU A 205 4.73 -4.29 -4.71
N ILE A 206 3.82 -4.48 -3.75
CA ILE A 206 2.68 -3.57 -3.59
C ILE A 206 3.15 -2.14 -3.26
N LYS A 207 4.09 -2.00 -2.34
CA LYS A 207 4.56 -0.67 -1.92
C LYS A 207 5.30 0.06 -3.04
N SER A 208 6.07 -0.67 -3.86
CA SER A 208 6.85 -0.09 -4.97
C SER A 208 6.05 0.21 -6.24
N GLY A 209 4.79 -0.24 -6.34
CA GLY A 209 4.01 -0.12 -7.59
C GLY A 209 4.31 -1.21 -8.63
N GLU A 210 5.11 -2.21 -8.27
CA GLU A 210 5.57 -3.28 -9.18
C GLU A 210 4.74 -4.57 -9.07
N PHE A 211 3.67 -4.55 -8.29
CA PHE A 211 2.80 -5.72 -8.12
C PHE A 211 2.15 -6.13 -9.45
N ARG A 212 2.21 -7.44 -9.76
CA ARG A 212 1.54 -8.06 -10.93
C ARG A 212 0.89 -9.37 -10.52
N ILE A 213 -0.28 -9.64 -11.08
CA ILE A 213 -0.99 -10.91 -10.93
C ILE A 213 -0.47 -11.87 -12.02
N LEU A 214 0.12 -13.00 -11.60
CA LEU A 214 0.66 -13.97 -12.53
C LEU A 214 -0.43 -14.74 -13.28
N ASN A 215 -1.44 -15.22 -12.55
CA ASN A 215 -2.58 -15.94 -13.09
C ASN A 215 -3.85 -15.60 -12.30
N LEU A 216 -4.70 -14.76 -12.89
CA LEU A 216 -5.92 -14.28 -12.21
C LEU A 216 -6.91 -15.42 -11.95
N SER A 217 -7.15 -16.28 -12.95
CA SER A 217 -8.13 -17.38 -12.82
C SER A 217 -7.73 -18.37 -11.72
N GLU A 218 -6.47 -18.75 -11.68
CA GLU A 218 -5.94 -19.63 -10.66
C GLU A 218 -5.99 -18.99 -9.27
N SER A 219 -5.65 -17.70 -9.18
CA SER A 219 -5.70 -16.94 -7.93
C SER A 219 -7.14 -16.84 -7.40
N GLU A 220 -8.10 -16.53 -8.26
CA GLU A 220 -9.54 -16.48 -7.90
C GLU A 220 -10.02 -17.85 -7.44
N GLN A 221 -9.65 -18.93 -8.11
CA GLN A 221 -10.04 -20.29 -7.74
C GLN A 221 -9.48 -20.66 -6.36
N LYS A 222 -8.17 -20.47 -6.14
CA LYS A 222 -7.54 -20.74 -4.85
C LYS A 222 -8.16 -19.96 -3.70
N LEU A 223 -8.43 -18.66 -3.90
CA LEU A 223 -9.06 -17.82 -2.88
C LEU A 223 -10.52 -18.23 -2.62
N SER A 224 -11.25 -18.64 -3.65
CA SER A 224 -12.62 -19.16 -3.53
C SER A 224 -12.64 -20.45 -2.72
N ASP A 225 -11.74 -21.38 -3.02
CA ASP A 225 -11.64 -22.66 -2.34
C ASP A 225 -11.23 -22.49 -0.87
N VAL A 226 -10.28 -21.59 -0.59
CA VAL A 226 -9.94 -21.21 0.79
C VAL A 226 -11.18 -20.67 1.53
N ASN A 227 -11.91 -19.75 0.91
CA ASN A 227 -13.09 -19.14 1.53
C ASN A 227 -14.20 -20.17 1.79
N GLU A 228 -14.42 -21.13 0.88
CA GLU A 228 -15.37 -22.22 1.07
C GLU A 228 -15.00 -23.07 2.27
N ILE A 229 -13.72 -23.44 2.40
CA ILE A 229 -13.22 -24.24 3.53
C ILE A 229 -13.33 -23.46 4.86
N LEU A 230 -13.00 -22.16 4.85
CA LEU A 230 -13.10 -21.32 6.05
C LEU A 230 -14.54 -21.20 6.56
N ASN A 231 -15.53 -21.19 5.68
CA ASN A 231 -16.94 -21.14 6.06
C ASN A 231 -17.43 -22.39 6.78
N GLU A 232 -16.70 -23.50 6.68
CA GLU A 232 -16.99 -24.73 7.40
C GLU A 232 -16.44 -24.75 8.83
N LEU A 233 -15.58 -23.82 9.17
CA LEU A 233 -14.93 -23.73 10.48
C LEU A 233 -15.67 -22.74 11.40
N PRO A 234 -15.67 -22.98 12.72
CA PRO A 234 -16.11 -21.95 13.65
C PRO A 234 -15.24 -20.71 13.54
N ARG A 235 -15.78 -19.55 13.92
CA ARG A 235 -15.00 -18.32 13.94
C ARG A 235 -13.73 -18.48 14.75
N MET A 236 -12.61 -18.24 14.11
CA MET A 236 -11.28 -18.27 14.69
C MET A 236 -10.79 -16.85 14.98
N ASP A 237 -9.86 -16.71 15.91
CA ASP A 237 -9.15 -15.43 16.05
C ASP A 237 -8.30 -15.13 14.79
N ARG A 238 -7.86 -13.89 14.66
CA ARG A 238 -7.14 -13.44 13.44
C ARG A 238 -5.83 -14.20 13.19
N ALA A 239 -5.11 -14.57 14.24
CA ALA A 239 -3.83 -15.27 14.10
C ALA A 239 -4.05 -16.72 13.67
N ALA A 240 -5.00 -17.42 14.32
CA ALA A 240 -5.39 -18.78 13.98
C ALA A 240 -5.92 -18.87 12.54
N ASN A 241 -6.76 -17.94 12.13
CA ASN A 241 -7.27 -17.84 10.75
C ASN A 241 -6.11 -17.67 9.76
N ARG A 242 -5.14 -16.79 10.05
CA ARG A 242 -3.95 -16.60 9.21
C ARG A 242 -3.15 -17.89 9.06
N TYR A 243 -2.83 -18.60 10.14
CA TYR A 243 -2.06 -19.86 10.08
C TYR A 243 -2.80 -20.92 9.27
N PHE A 244 -4.10 -21.05 9.47
CA PHE A 244 -4.93 -22.00 8.73
C PHE A 244 -4.92 -21.72 7.22
N ILE A 245 -5.13 -20.48 6.81
CA ILE A 245 -5.09 -20.07 5.39
C ILE A 245 -3.71 -20.36 4.78
N LEU A 246 -2.63 -20.01 5.47
CA LEU A 246 -1.27 -20.27 5.00
C LEU A 246 -1.01 -21.77 4.80
N SER A 247 -1.53 -22.61 5.70
CA SER A 247 -1.42 -24.08 5.59
C SER A 247 -2.23 -24.61 4.41
N LEU A 248 -3.46 -24.15 4.20
CA LEU A 248 -4.28 -24.52 3.04
C LEU A 248 -3.57 -24.20 1.72
N ILE A 249 -3.06 -22.99 1.58
CA ILE A 249 -2.37 -22.57 0.36
C ILE A 249 -1.06 -23.37 0.17
N SER A 250 -0.36 -23.70 1.24
CA SER A 250 0.80 -24.60 1.18
C SER A 250 0.41 -25.97 0.64
N VAL A 251 -0.71 -26.53 1.10
CA VAL A 251 -1.25 -27.80 0.57
C VAL A 251 -1.59 -27.67 -0.92
N PHE A 252 -2.27 -26.58 -1.33
CA PHE A 252 -2.63 -26.35 -2.73
C PHE A 252 -1.42 -26.25 -3.66
N ASN A 253 -0.30 -25.77 -3.15
CA ASN A 253 0.95 -25.67 -3.92
C ASN A 253 1.76 -26.98 -3.96
N GLU A 254 1.51 -27.90 -3.03
CA GLU A 254 2.27 -29.15 -2.93
C GLU A 254 1.64 -30.29 -3.71
N ILE A 255 0.32 -30.26 -3.86
CA ILE A 255 -0.42 -31.27 -4.59
C ILE A 255 -0.87 -30.75 -5.94
N LEU A 256 -1.13 -31.66 -6.88
CA LEU A 256 -1.84 -31.34 -8.13
C LEU A 256 -3.30 -31.01 -7.76
N TYR A 257 -3.50 -29.79 -7.26
CA TYR A 257 -4.77 -29.37 -6.69
C TYR A 257 -5.81 -29.12 -7.77
N GLY A 258 -6.91 -29.83 -7.69
CA GLY A 258 -8.06 -29.71 -8.58
C GLY A 258 -9.37 -29.88 -7.83
N ARG A 259 -10.47 -29.94 -8.57
CA ARG A 259 -11.83 -30.01 -8.00
C ARG A 259 -12.06 -31.25 -7.12
N THR A 260 -11.43 -32.38 -7.46
CA THR A 260 -11.52 -33.62 -6.67
C THR A 260 -10.80 -33.47 -5.35
N GLU A 261 -9.61 -32.94 -5.37
CA GLU A 261 -8.76 -32.70 -4.19
C GLU A 261 -9.43 -31.68 -3.28
N HIS A 262 -10.04 -30.63 -3.83
CA HIS A 262 -10.82 -29.66 -3.07
C HIS A 262 -11.95 -30.34 -2.28
N LYS A 263 -12.75 -31.21 -2.92
CA LYS A 263 -13.84 -31.94 -2.25
C LYS A 263 -13.33 -32.85 -1.14
N LYS A 264 -12.23 -33.57 -1.34
CA LYS A 264 -11.61 -34.40 -0.30
C LYS A 264 -11.20 -33.55 0.89
N LEU A 265 -10.49 -32.45 0.64
CA LEU A 265 -10.02 -31.55 1.69
C LEU A 265 -11.19 -30.91 2.46
N LEU A 266 -12.21 -30.45 1.76
CA LEU A 266 -13.42 -29.88 2.37
C LEU A 266 -14.12 -30.88 3.29
N ASN A 267 -14.29 -32.13 2.84
CA ASN A 267 -14.89 -33.19 3.65
C ASN A 267 -14.00 -33.53 4.86
N TYR A 268 -12.69 -33.59 4.67
CA TYR A 268 -11.77 -33.82 5.78
C TYR A 268 -11.86 -32.74 6.85
N VAL A 269 -11.87 -31.46 6.45
CA VAL A 269 -12.02 -30.33 7.37
C VAL A 269 -13.36 -30.39 8.11
N LYS A 270 -14.48 -30.71 7.42
CA LYS A 270 -15.80 -30.88 8.03
C LYS A 270 -15.80 -31.93 9.14
N ASN A 271 -15.12 -33.05 8.90
CA ASN A 271 -15.11 -34.19 9.83
C ASN A 271 -14.10 -34.04 10.99
N ASN A 272 -13.11 -33.15 10.84
CA ASN A 272 -11.99 -33.00 11.80
C ASN A 272 -11.92 -31.61 12.46
N ARG A 273 -13.01 -30.88 12.51
CA ARG A 273 -13.07 -29.48 13.01
C ARG A 273 -12.45 -29.30 14.39
N GLU A 274 -12.66 -30.24 15.30
CA GLU A 274 -12.14 -30.14 16.66
C GLU A 274 -10.63 -30.34 16.74
N ILE A 275 -10.08 -31.29 15.97
CA ILE A 275 -8.63 -31.52 15.90
C ILE A 275 -7.90 -30.34 15.34
N LEU A 276 -8.47 -29.72 14.30
CA LEU A 276 -7.88 -28.54 13.66
C LEU A 276 -7.77 -27.34 14.60
N LYS A 277 -8.65 -27.20 15.61
CA LYS A 277 -8.54 -26.14 16.64
C LYS A 277 -7.24 -26.22 17.44
N PHE A 278 -6.76 -27.42 17.73
CA PHE A 278 -5.54 -27.61 18.53
C PHE A 278 -4.24 -27.41 17.75
N ALA A 279 -4.28 -27.54 16.44
CA ALA A 279 -3.11 -27.42 15.56
C ALA A 279 -2.84 -25.98 15.06
N LEU A 280 -3.66 -25.01 15.45
CA LEU A 280 -3.70 -23.65 14.86
C LEU A 280 -2.45 -22.78 15.11
N ASN A 281 -1.49 -23.22 15.91
CA ASN A 281 -0.32 -22.42 16.26
C ASN A 281 0.92 -22.72 15.41
N ASN A 282 0.84 -23.70 14.49
CA ASN A 282 1.97 -24.09 13.66
C ASN A 282 1.53 -24.45 12.24
N VAL A 283 1.96 -23.63 11.26
CA VAL A 283 1.62 -23.79 9.84
C VAL A 283 2.03 -25.17 9.30
N ASN A 284 3.23 -25.65 9.65
CA ASN A 284 3.73 -26.92 9.14
C ASN A 284 2.95 -28.11 9.74
N GLN A 285 2.69 -28.08 11.04
CA GLN A 285 1.91 -29.13 11.69
C GLN A 285 0.48 -29.19 11.13
N LEU A 286 -0.15 -28.04 10.94
CA LEU A 286 -1.48 -27.94 10.36
C LEU A 286 -1.51 -28.40 8.90
N LYS A 287 -0.47 -28.10 8.13
CA LYS A 287 -0.28 -28.61 6.77
C LYS A 287 -0.23 -30.13 6.73
N GLU A 288 0.55 -30.75 7.60
CA GLU A 288 0.64 -32.21 7.71
C GLU A 288 -0.71 -32.85 8.03
N TYR A 289 -1.50 -32.26 8.93
CA TYR A 289 -2.87 -32.70 9.18
C TYR A 289 -3.76 -32.59 7.95
N LEU A 290 -3.68 -31.48 7.22
CA LEU A 290 -4.50 -31.29 6.03
C LEU A 290 -4.12 -32.25 4.89
N LEU A 291 -2.85 -32.63 4.79
CA LEU A 291 -2.37 -33.60 3.80
C LEU A 291 -2.93 -35.01 4.04
N GLN A 292 -3.35 -35.35 5.28
CA GLN A 292 -4.03 -36.62 5.56
C GLN A 292 -5.35 -36.79 4.82
N ALA A 293 -5.96 -35.71 4.31
CA ALA A 293 -7.14 -35.77 3.45
C ALA A 293 -6.91 -36.58 2.15
N PHE A 294 -5.65 -36.81 1.77
CA PHE A 294 -5.25 -37.41 0.50
C PHE A 294 -4.66 -38.80 0.65
N ASN A 295 -4.41 -39.26 1.87
CA ASN A 295 -4.00 -40.60 2.21
C ASN A 295 -5.23 -41.50 2.47
#